data_6483b43405849dc431d39b344716d3e0
#
_entry.id   6483b43405849dc431d39b344716d3e0
#
_cell.length_a   1.000
_cell.length_b   1.000
_cell.length_c   1.000
_cell.angle_alpha   90.00
_cell.angle_beta   90.00
_cell.angle_gamma   90.00
#
_symmetry.space_group_name_H-M   'P 1'
#
loop_
_entity.id
_entity.type
_entity.pdbx_description
1 polymer ?
#
loop_
_entity_poly.entity_id
_entity_poly.type
_entity_poly.pdbx_seq_one_letter_code
_entity_poly.pdbx_strand_id
1 'polypeptide(L)'
;MMKKGVEEKMGRSHTVHMSNKNHSIANKKKLVAVFCHNLRKYLKNSENYNKELNTILVNLVDSANSFEKYFNKFFEKELLEYNQKQKRSDRKIDNYFKHCCEKSGDVAVELIIQSCDKDYWEKNADKRELMVNVYKGQLEYLKELMPTLEVVSAVVHNDEASPHLHVVAIPYATGYKRGLSKQCSKTKIFQGKLEFLQDELRAKGQEIMRKYVDKDFEYAEKTQGRNFDFSKSRYIEIYESIKDKVYDKAVADAKQQAIKDVKLTQEEKDLAVAERAAEYKATIDESTILARYKQDKYSEYDEDEELQDRIFDDYLNNKDLDYEVQNQILLFEQMKANTELYLKDQLKIAEARKLTQRLYLERTSEAVNLNCYIETSKSLKDLTSEKLDIIKEWIERKIKNIVKSLAQAFNIKADFEENKTIEKNWRNVR
;
A
#
# COMPACT_ATOMS: atom_id res chain seq x y z
N MET A 1 18.99 -3.27 -16.60
CA MET A 1 17.59 -2.99 -16.95
C MET A 1 16.55 -3.31 -15.84
N MET A 2 16.88 -4.06 -14.79
CA MET A 2 15.92 -4.35 -13.68
C MET A 2 15.81 -3.27 -12.57
N LYS A 3 16.59 -2.20 -12.62
CA LYS A 3 16.70 -1.20 -11.52
C LYS A 3 15.60 -0.11 -11.49
N LYS A 4 14.88 0.15 -12.57
CA LYS A 4 13.80 1.18 -12.59
C LYS A 4 12.45 0.72 -12.03
N GLY A 5 12.17 -0.58 -11.94
CA GLY A 5 10.82 -1.09 -11.74
C GLY A 5 10.27 -1.07 -10.31
N VAL A 6 11.08 -1.01 -9.26
CA VAL A 6 10.60 -1.12 -7.86
C VAL A 6 10.33 0.25 -7.24
N GLU A 7 11.17 1.24 -7.48
CA GLU A 7 10.91 2.62 -7.04
C GLU A 7 9.74 3.26 -7.80
N GLU A 8 9.54 2.87 -9.08
CA GLU A 8 8.43 3.36 -9.89
C GLU A 8 7.04 2.86 -9.44
N LYS A 9 6.96 1.75 -8.70
CA LYS A 9 5.67 1.16 -8.26
C LYS A 9 5.23 1.59 -6.86
N MET A 10 6.06 2.35 -6.13
CA MET A 10 5.66 2.87 -4.82
C MET A 10 4.47 3.81 -4.95
N GLY A 11 3.52 3.64 -4.04
CA GLY A 11 2.29 4.44 -4.03
C GLY A 11 1.24 4.01 -5.07
N ARG A 12 1.54 3.06 -5.96
CA ARG A 12 0.61 2.56 -6.98
C ARG A 12 -0.31 1.46 -6.43
N SER A 13 -1.01 1.75 -5.36
CA SER A 13 -1.98 0.84 -4.74
C SER A 13 -3.33 0.87 -5.45
N HIS A 14 -4.13 -0.19 -5.27
CA HIS A 14 -5.56 -0.18 -5.60
C HIS A 14 -6.33 -0.78 -4.44
N THR A 15 -7.30 -0.05 -3.95
CA THR A 15 -8.13 -0.48 -2.83
C THR A 15 -9.61 -0.36 -3.15
N VAL A 16 -10.38 -1.33 -2.69
CA VAL A 16 -11.84 -1.29 -2.70
C VAL A 16 -12.31 -1.56 -1.29
N HIS A 17 -12.83 -0.53 -0.64
CA HIS A 17 -13.43 -0.61 0.68
C HIS A 17 -14.94 -0.69 0.56
N MET A 18 -15.56 -1.49 1.40
CA MET A 18 -17.01 -1.57 1.52
C MET A 18 -17.42 -1.27 2.96
N SER A 19 -18.49 -0.52 3.13
CA SER A 19 -19.11 -0.31 4.43
C SER A 19 -19.32 -1.63 5.18
N ASN A 20 -18.66 -1.77 6.31
CA ASN A 20 -18.64 -2.99 7.11
C ASN A 20 -19.59 -2.89 8.31
N LYS A 21 -19.45 -3.81 9.29
CA LYS A 21 -20.30 -3.88 10.48
C LYS A 21 -20.31 -2.57 11.31
N ASN A 22 -19.20 -1.84 11.39
CA ASN A 22 -19.09 -0.59 12.13
C ASN A 22 -19.62 0.61 11.30
N HIS A 23 -19.50 0.53 9.99
CA HIS A 23 -19.96 1.54 9.02
C HIS A 23 -21.17 1.08 8.21
N SER A 24 -21.92 0.10 8.72
CA SER A 24 -23.13 -0.41 8.06
C SER A 24 -24.17 0.70 7.89
N ILE A 25 -24.77 0.78 6.72
CA ILE A 25 -25.81 1.78 6.41
C ILE A 25 -27.18 1.16 6.68
N ALA A 26 -27.49 0.99 7.97
CA ALA A 26 -28.70 0.32 8.44
C ALA A 26 -29.85 1.28 8.82
N ASN A 27 -29.64 2.59 8.69
CA ASN A 27 -30.65 3.57 9.07
C ASN A 27 -30.45 4.93 8.37
N LYS A 28 -31.49 5.77 8.49
CA LYS A 28 -31.53 7.10 7.86
C LYS A 28 -30.43 8.05 8.37
N LYS A 29 -30.04 7.98 9.65
CA LYS A 29 -28.99 8.83 10.22
C LYS A 29 -27.64 8.57 9.56
N LYS A 30 -27.31 7.29 9.30
CA LYS A 30 -26.08 6.92 8.60
C LYS A 30 -26.11 7.34 7.13
N LEU A 31 -27.26 7.23 6.45
CA LEU A 31 -27.42 7.77 5.10
C LEU A 31 -27.18 9.27 5.03
N VAL A 32 -27.69 10.04 6.02
CA VAL A 32 -27.41 11.49 6.10
C VAL A 32 -25.91 11.74 6.14
N ALA A 33 -25.18 11.03 6.99
CA ALA A 33 -23.72 11.21 7.11
C ALA A 33 -23.00 10.90 5.78
N VAL A 34 -23.36 9.81 5.11
CA VAL A 34 -22.79 9.42 3.81
C VAL A 34 -23.06 10.46 2.74
N PHE A 35 -24.31 10.90 2.57
CA PHE A 35 -24.63 11.92 1.56
C PHE A 35 -24.04 13.30 1.89
N CYS A 36 -23.93 13.66 3.17
CA CYS A 36 -23.26 14.90 3.58
C CYS A 36 -21.78 14.87 3.20
N HIS A 37 -21.10 13.76 3.45
CA HIS A 37 -19.69 13.58 3.09
C HIS A 37 -19.51 13.56 1.56
N ASN A 38 -20.22 12.68 0.86
CA ASN A 38 -20.01 12.45 -0.58
C ASN A 38 -20.38 13.68 -1.43
N LEU A 39 -21.40 14.42 -1.04
CA LEU A 39 -21.86 15.61 -1.76
C LEU A 39 -21.34 16.91 -1.17
N ARG A 40 -20.44 16.83 -0.18
CA ARG A 40 -19.88 18.03 0.52
C ARG A 40 -20.95 18.97 1.04
N LYS A 41 -22.02 18.42 1.62
CA LYS A 41 -23.10 19.19 2.23
C LYS A 41 -22.78 19.45 3.71
N TYR A 42 -22.99 20.70 4.18
CA TYR A 42 -22.90 21.08 5.60
C TYR A 42 -21.54 20.92 6.29
N LEU A 43 -20.45 21.01 5.56
CA LEU A 43 -19.11 21.01 6.16
C LEU A 43 -18.83 22.35 6.82
N LYS A 44 -18.97 22.44 8.14
CA LYS A 44 -18.74 23.66 8.92
C LYS A 44 -17.27 24.10 9.01
N ASN A 45 -16.32 23.22 8.71
CA ASN A 45 -14.87 23.46 8.77
C ASN A 45 -14.19 23.01 7.46
N SER A 46 -14.62 23.58 6.33
CA SER A 46 -14.23 23.13 4.99
C SER A 46 -13.04 23.85 4.38
N GLU A 47 -12.09 24.35 5.17
CA GLU A 47 -10.82 24.88 4.60
C GLU A 47 -10.03 23.86 3.79
N ASN A 48 -10.33 22.54 3.96
CA ASN A 48 -9.62 21.45 3.32
C ASN A 48 -10.38 20.75 2.16
N TYR A 49 -11.61 21.19 1.85
CA TYR A 49 -12.41 20.53 0.81
C TYR A 49 -12.89 21.53 -0.24
N ASN A 50 -12.64 21.24 -1.51
CA ASN A 50 -13.12 22.04 -2.63
C ASN A 50 -14.13 21.24 -3.47
N LYS A 51 -15.42 21.55 -3.26
CA LYS A 51 -16.52 20.87 -3.95
C LYS A 51 -16.42 20.98 -5.48
N GLU A 52 -15.82 22.02 -6.03
CA GLU A 52 -15.68 22.24 -7.47
C GLU A 52 -14.74 21.24 -8.13
N LEU A 53 -13.83 20.63 -7.35
CA LEU A 53 -12.94 19.57 -7.84
C LEU A 53 -13.61 18.20 -7.89
N ASN A 54 -14.83 18.07 -7.36
CA ASN A 54 -15.53 16.80 -7.28
C ASN A 54 -16.47 16.62 -8.48
N THR A 55 -16.55 15.39 -8.98
CA THR A 55 -17.39 15.07 -10.13
C THR A 55 -18.46 14.05 -9.77
N ILE A 56 -19.73 14.41 -10.01
CA ILE A 56 -20.86 13.53 -9.81
C ILE A 56 -21.06 12.70 -11.08
N LEU A 57 -20.92 11.38 -10.97
CA LEU A 57 -21.13 10.42 -12.07
C LEU A 57 -22.55 9.86 -12.09
N VAL A 58 -23.16 9.66 -10.92
CA VAL A 58 -24.54 9.19 -10.77
C VAL A 58 -25.22 10.00 -9.66
N ASN A 59 -26.42 10.51 -9.93
CA ASN A 59 -27.20 11.33 -8.99
C ASN A 59 -28.70 11.00 -9.08
N LEU A 60 -29.06 9.74 -8.81
CA LEU A 60 -30.47 9.35 -8.72
C LEU A 60 -31.07 9.81 -7.39
N VAL A 61 -30.26 9.91 -6.36
CA VAL A 61 -30.61 10.41 -5.05
C VAL A 61 -29.47 11.27 -4.49
N ASP A 62 -29.83 12.32 -3.76
CA ASP A 62 -28.91 13.31 -3.22
C ASP A 62 -29.01 13.50 -1.71
N SER A 63 -29.91 12.78 -1.04
CA SER A 63 -30.20 12.90 0.37
C SER A 63 -30.82 11.61 0.93
N ALA A 64 -30.82 11.46 2.24
CA ALA A 64 -31.47 10.33 2.90
C ALA A 64 -32.98 10.30 2.65
N ASN A 65 -33.63 11.45 2.43
CA ASN A 65 -35.05 11.52 2.11
C ASN A 65 -35.34 11.08 0.67
N SER A 66 -34.55 11.53 -0.29
CA SER A 66 -34.67 11.08 -1.70
C SER A 66 -34.31 9.60 -1.82
N PHE A 67 -33.34 9.11 -1.04
CA PHE A 67 -32.99 7.68 -0.99
C PHE A 67 -34.17 6.84 -0.47
N GLU A 68 -34.81 7.21 0.64
CA GLU A 68 -35.95 6.47 1.19
C GLU A 68 -37.10 6.39 0.17
N LYS A 69 -37.39 7.49 -0.53
CA LYS A 69 -38.42 7.51 -1.60
C LYS A 69 -38.04 6.59 -2.75
N TYR A 70 -36.79 6.66 -3.20
CA TYR A 70 -36.28 5.81 -4.30
C TYR A 70 -36.30 4.35 -3.88
N PHE A 71 -35.84 4.01 -2.69
CA PHE A 71 -35.80 2.64 -2.17
C PHE A 71 -37.20 2.02 -2.14
N ASN A 72 -38.20 2.72 -1.60
CA ASN A 72 -39.57 2.23 -1.56
C ASN A 72 -40.14 2.02 -2.98
N LYS A 73 -39.87 2.95 -3.92
CA LYS A 73 -40.25 2.83 -5.30
C LYS A 73 -39.56 1.65 -6.00
N PHE A 74 -38.29 1.40 -5.72
CA PHE A 74 -37.51 0.31 -6.30
C PHE A 74 -38.05 -1.08 -5.93
N PHE A 75 -38.66 -1.21 -4.75
CA PHE A 75 -39.28 -2.45 -4.27
C PHE A 75 -40.83 -2.44 -4.34
N GLU A 76 -41.45 -1.43 -4.90
CA GLU A 76 -42.89 -1.21 -4.83
C GLU A 76 -43.68 -2.39 -5.38
N LYS A 77 -43.28 -2.91 -6.55
CA LYS A 77 -43.96 -4.05 -7.17
C LYS A 77 -44.03 -5.26 -6.24
N GLU A 78 -42.89 -5.67 -5.73
CA GLU A 78 -42.76 -6.85 -4.87
C GLU A 78 -43.41 -6.63 -3.49
N LEU A 79 -43.45 -5.39 -3.03
CA LEU A 79 -44.15 -5.00 -1.80
C LEU A 79 -45.67 -5.11 -1.97
N LEU A 80 -46.20 -4.63 -3.08
CA LEU A 80 -47.63 -4.75 -3.39
C LEU A 80 -48.03 -6.23 -3.51
N GLU A 81 -47.29 -7.04 -4.26
CA GLU A 81 -47.53 -8.48 -4.39
C GLU A 81 -47.47 -9.21 -3.05
N TYR A 82 -46.54 -8.83 -2.16
CA TYR A 82 -46.46 -9.39 -0.83
C TYR A 82 -47.69 -9.02 0.00
N ASN A 83 -48.08 -7.73 0.04
CA ASN A 83 -49.16 -7.22 0.85
C ASN A 83 -50.53 -7.78 0.41
N GLN A 84 -50.73 -8.02 -0.89
CA GLN A 84 -51.95 -8.67 -1.41
C GLN A 84 -52.13 -10.10 -0.87
N LYS A 85 -51.06 -10.83 -0.63
CA LYS A 85 -51.10 -12.19 -0.08
C LYS A 85 -51.32 -12.23 1.44
N GLN A 86 -51.23 -11.08 2.14
CA GLN A 86 -51.41 -11.02 3.58
C GLN A 86 -52.89 -10.86 3.95
N LYS A 87 -53.44 -11.87 4.63
CA LYS A 87 -54.81 -11.82 5.20
C LYS A 87 -54.93 -10.90 6.41
N ARG A 88 -53.85 -10.78 7.20
CA ARG A 88 -53.82 -9.97 8.45
C ARG A 88 -53.12 -8.64 8.18
N SER A 89 -53.73 -7.55 8.68
CA SER A 89 -53.21 -6.18 8.50
C SER A 89 -51.85 -5.96 9.19
N ASP A 90 -51.63 -6.60 10.34
CA ASP A 90 -50.40 -6.52 11.09
C ASP A 90 -49.18 -7.17 10.39
N ARG A 91 -49.40 -7.94 9.31
CA ARG A 91 -48.34 -8.52 8.49
C ARG A 91 -48.07 -7.72 7.19
N LYS A 92 -48.86 -6.72 6.94
CA LYS A 92 -48.64 -5.82 5.80
C LYS A 92 -47.53 -4.84 6.12
N ILE A 93 -46.73 -4.50 5.14
CA ILE A 93 -45.61 -3.57 5.24
C ILE A 93 -46.00 -2.30 4.51
N ASP A 94 -46.13 -1.18 5.20
CA ASP A 94 -46.47 0.11 4.60
C ASP A 94 -45.26 0.82 3.98
N ASN A 95 -44.11 0.69 4.63
CA ASN A 95 -42.87 1.30 4.19
C ASN A 95 -41.73 0.28 4.30
N TYR A 96 -41.26 -0.19 3.16
CA TYR A 96 -40.25 -1.25 3.13
C TYR A 96 -38.87 -0.78 3.62
N PHE A 97 -38.52 0.48 3.39
CA PHE A 97 -37.28 1.08 3.93
C PHE A 97 -37.26 1.04 5.47
N LYS A 98 -38.34 1.53 6.11
CA LYS A 98 -38.46 1.48 7.58
C LYS A 98 -38.41 0.04 8.09
N HIS A 99 -39.12 -0.86 7.45
CA HIS A 99 -39.12 -2.29 7.79
C HIS A 99 -37.71 -2.91 7.74
N CYS A 100 -36.87 -2.56 6.76
CA CYS A 100 -35.48 -3.00 6.69
C CYS A 100 -34.63 -2.41 7.81
N CYS A 101 -34.81 -1.12 8.11
CA CYS A 101 -34.12 -0.44 9.21
C CYS A 101 -34.44 -1.06 10.59
N GLU A 102 -35.69 -1.39 10.85
CA GLU A 102 -36.15 -2.02 12.09
C GLU A 102 -35.55 -3.42 12.31
N LYS A 103 -35.28 -4.13 11.21
CA LYS A 103 -34.61 -5.43 11.25
C LYS A 103 -33.08 -5.34 11.34
N SER A 104 -32.55 -4.15 11.54
CA SER A 104 -31.09 -3.88 11.61
C SER A 104 -30.33 -4.38 10.36
N GLY A 105 -31.01 -4.46 9.22
CA GLY A 105 -30.42 -4.83 7.94
C GLY A 105 -29.80 -3.62 7.24
N ASP A 106 -28.72 -3.84 6.49
CA ASP A 106 -28.17 -2.79 5.62
C ASP A 106 -29.15 -2.44 4.50
N VAL A 107 -29.56 -1.17 4.43
CA VAL A 107 -30.41 -0.65 3.36
C VAL A 107 -29.63 -0.16 2.15
N ALA A 108 -28.36 0.12 2.36
CA ALA A 108 -27.42 0.50 1.32
C ALA A 108 -26.01 -0.04 1.64
N VAL A 109 -25.16 -0.06 0.63
CA VAL A 109 -23.71 -0.22 0.77
C VAL A 109 -23.02 1.00 0.18
N GLU A 110 -21.91 1.36 0.76
CA GLU A 110 -20.96 2.29 0.17
C GLU A 110 -19.71 1.52 -0.22
N LEU A 111 -19.29 1.68 -1.47
CA LEU A 111 -18.00 1.22 -1.97
C LEU A 111 -17.13 2.44 -2.20
N ILE A 112 -15.89 2.40 -1.70
CA ILE A 112 -14.87 3.41 -1.96
C ILE A 112 -13.79 2.74 -2.79
N ILE A 113 -13.58 3.23 -4.01
CA ILE A 113 -12.57 2.73 -4.94
C ILE A 113 -11.47 3.77 -5.06
N GLN A 114 -10.24 3.41 -4.70
CA GLN A 114 -9.09 4.30 -4.75
C GLN A 114 -7.97 3.66 -5.55
N SER A 115 -7.39 4.44 -6.47
CA SER A 115 -6.19 4.10 -7.23
C SER A 115 -5.05 5.03 -6.84
N CYS A 116 -3.98 4.44 -6.39
CA CYS A 116 -2.78 5.08 -5.87
C CYS A 116 -2.99 5.84 -4.54
N ASP A 117 -1.91 6.00 -3.81
CA ASP A 117 -1.89 6.72 -2.54
C ASP A 117 -1.48 8.20 -2.70
N LYS A 118 -1.35 8.87 -1.56
CA LYS A 118 -0.96 10.27 -1.51
C LYS A 118 0.39 10.54 -2.17
N ASP A 119 1.40 9.68 -1.91
CA ASP A 119 2.77 9.89 -2.40
C ASP A 119 2.87 9.82 -3.92
N TYR A 120 2.05 8.95 -4.54
CA TYR A 120 1.92 8.89 -6.01
C TYR A 120 1.30 10.19 -6.55
N TRP A 121 0.21 10.67 -5.91
CA TRP A 121 -0.53 11.84 -6.40
C TRP A 121 0.16 13.16 -6.12
N GLU A 122 1.01 13.26 -5.12
CA GLU A 122 1.90 14.42 -4.93
C GLU A 122 2.88 14.58 -6.11
N LYS A 123 3.36 13.46 -6.67
CA LYS A 123 4.28 13.44 -7.83
C LYS A 123 3.59 13.56 -9.18
N ASN A 124 2.28 13.30 -9.26
CA ASN A 124 1.50 13.27 -10.49
C ASN A 124 0.24 14.15 -10.38
N ALA A 125 0.37 15.31 -9.74
CA ALA A 125 -0.75 16.23 -9.50
C ALA A 125 -1.43 16.70 -10.80
N ASP A 126 -0.68 16.86 -11.87
CA ASP A 126 -1.11 17.22 -13.22
C ASP A 126 -2.06 16.21 -13.86
N LYS A 127 -2.04 14.97 -13.41
CA LYS A 127 -2.85 13.88 -13.96
C LYS A 127 -4.14 13.59 -13.17
N ARG A 128 -4.37 14.29 -12.06
CA ARG A 128 -5.52 14.02 -11.17
C ARG A 128 -6.88 14.15 -11.86
N GLU A 129 -7.05 15.10 -12.75
CA GLU A 129 -8.30 15.31 -13.49
C GLU A 129 -8.66 14.11 -14.38
N LEU A 130 -7.67 13.38 -14.88
CA LEU A 130 -7.88 12.19 -15.70
C LEU A 130 -8.56 11.05 -14.91
N MET A 131 -8.50 11.09 -13.57
CA MET A 131 -9.11 10.08 -12.71
C MET A 131 -10.63 10.05 -12.81
N VAL A 132 -11.27 11.11 -13.24
CA VAL A 132 -12.71 11.10 -13.54
C VAL A 132 -13.02 10.04 -14.60
N ASN A 133 -12.22 9.97 -15.66
CA ASN A 133 -12.40 8.97 -16.72
C ASN A 133 -12.08 7.55 -16.22
N VAL A 134 -11.06 7.42 -15.37
CA VAL A 134 -10.69 6.12 -14.78
C VAL A 134 -11.84 5.60 -13.93
N TYR A 135 -12.36 6.42 -13.03
CA TYR A 135 -13.45 6.00 -12.14
C TYR A 135 -14.79 5.83 -12.85
N LYS A 136 -15.04 6.58 -13.92
CA LYS A 136 -16.20 6.34 -14.79
C LYS A 136 -16.14 4.93 -15.39
N GLY A 137 -15.02 4.53 -15.96
CA GLY A 137 -14.85 3.20 -16.51
C GLY A 137 -14.90 2.08 -15.45
N GLN A 138 -14.35 2.31 -14.26
CA GLN A 138 -14.48 1.35 -13.15
C GLN A 138 -15.92 1.23 -12.65
N LEU A 139 -16.69 2.32 -12.62
CA LEU A 139 -18.11 2.32 -12.26
C LEU A 139 -18.95 1.54 -13.27
N GLU A 140 -18.70 1.73 -14.55
CA GLU A 140 -19.37 0.98 -15.61
C GLU A 140 -19.11 -0.53 -15.47
N TYR A 141 -17.85 -0.90 -15.28
CA TYR A 141 -17.46 -2.29 -15.06
C TYR A 141 -18.03 -2.88 -13.76
N LEU A 142 -18.09 -2.09 -12.67
CA LEU A 142 -18.76 -2.50 -11.43
C LEU A 142 -20.24 -2.86 -11.67
N LYS A 143 -20.95 -2.06 -12.46
CA LYS A 143 -22.37 -2.33 -12.80
C LYS A 143 -22.53 -3.60 -13.63
N GLU A 144 -21.61 -3.88 -14.54
CA GLU A 144 -21.58 -5.12 -15.32
C GLU A 144 -21.30 -6.34 -14.43
N LEU A 145 -20.29 -6.22 -13.55
CA LEU A 145 -19.84 -7.29 -12.68
C LEU A 145 -20.85 -7.62 -11.57
N MET A 146 -21.56 -6.60 -11.09
CA MET A 146 -22.52 -6.70 -9.98
C MET A 146 -23.88 -6.12 -10.36
N PRO A 147 -24.63 -6.75 -11.28
CA PRO A 147 -25.93 -6.24 -11.75
C PRO A 147 -27.02 -6.21 -10.66
N THR A 148 -26.75 -6.83 -9.52
CA THR A 148 -27.62 -6.81 -8.32
C THR A 148 -27.26 -5.69 -7.35
N LEU A 149 -26.45 -4.72 -7.76
CA LEU A 149 -26.21 -3.45 -7.09
C LEU A 149 -26.92 -2.34 -7.86
N GLU A 150 -28.01 -1.82 -7.32
CA GLU A 150 -28.65 -0.62 -7.84
C GLU A 150 -27.88 0.62 -7.40
N VAL A 151 -27.01 1.14 -8.28
CA VAL A 151 -26.18 2.32 -7.98
C VAL A 151 -27.04 3.57 -8.03
N VAL A 152 -27.18 4.25 -6.90
CA VAL A 152 -28.05 5.40 -6.73
C VAL A 152 -27.29 6.73 -6.62
N SER A 153 -26.02 6.70 -6.22
CA SER A 153 -25.14 7.86 -6.21
C SER A 153 -23.69 7.41 -6.44
N ALA A 154 -22.95 8.18 -7.24
CA ALA A 154 -21.53 7.95 -7.45
C ALA A 154 -20.82 9.29 -7.62
N VAL A 155 -19.78 9.54 -6.83
CA VAL A 155 -19.05 10.82 -6.79
C VAL A 155 -17.55 10.56 -6.73
N VAL A 156 -16.82 11.22 -7.61
CA VAL A 156 -15.35 11.24 -7.58
C VAL A 156 -14.91 12.42 -6.73
N HIS A 157 -14.14 12.14 -5.69
CA HIS A 157 -13.48 13.15 -4.87
C HIS A 157 -12.07 13.39 -5.41
N ASN A 158 -11.82 14.57 -5.92
CA ASN A 158 -10.49 15.06 -6.31
C ASN A 158 -9.92 16.11 -5.36
N ASP A 159 -10.65 16.48 -4.32
CA ASP A 159 -10.31 17.49 -3.33
C ASP A 159 -9.55 16.93 -2.10
N GLU A 160 -9.35 15.63 -2.01
CA GLU A 160 -8.59 15.00 -0.93
C GLU A 160 -7.17 14.59 -1.38
N ALA A 161 -6.34 14.09 -0.45
CA ALA A 161 -4.95 13.72 -0.73
C ALA A 161 -4.79 12.76 -1.92
N SER A 162 -5.72 11.81 -2.06
CA SER A 162 -5.78 10.87 -3.17
C SER A 162 -7.16 10.89 -3.81
N PRO A 163 -7.28 10.99 -5.15
CA PRO A 163 -8.55 10.83 -5.83
C PRO A 163 -9.19 9.47 -5.52
N HIS A 164 -10.49 9.45 -5.29
CA HIS A 164 -11.24 8.22 -5.06
C HIS A 164 -12.71 8.35 -5.44
N LEU A 165 -13.35 7.21 -5.70
CA LEU A 165 -14.74 7.13 -6.09
C LEU A 165 -15.58 6.59 -4.93
N HIS A 166 -16.59 7.35 -4.51
CA HIS A 166 -17.65 6.89 -3.63
C HIS A 166 -18.84 6.39 -4.43
N VAL A 167 -19.28 5.16 -4.19
CA VAL A 167 -20.45 4.55 -4.82
C VAL A 167 -21.44 4.13 -3.75
N VAL A 168 -22.63 4.72 -3.75
CA VAL A 168 -23.75 4.31 -2.88
C VAL A 168 -24.71 3.48 -3.71
N ALA A 169 -25.00 2.26 -3.24
CA ALA A 169 -25.86 1.34 -3.96
C ALA A 169 -26.82 0.58 -3.03
N ILE A 170 -27.97 0.17 -3.57
CA ILE A 170 -28.92 -0.72 -2.92
C ILE A 170 -28.55 -2.16 -3.32
N PRO A 171 -28.05 -3.00 -2.40
CA PRO A 171 -27.77 -4.39 -2.69
C PRO A 171 -29.08 -5.19 -2.66
N TYR A 172 -29.44 -5.87 -3.74
CA TYR A 172 -30.68 -6.64 -3.78
C TYR A 172 -30.49 -8.04 -4.35
N ALA A 173 -31.32 -8.95 -3.89
CA ALA A 173 -31.37 -10.30 -4.45
C ALA A 173 -32.83 -10.69 -4.72
N THR A 174 -33.01 -11.58 -5.69
CA THR A 174 -34.30 -12.09 -6.15
C THR A 174 -34.48 -13.56 -5.80
N GLY A 175 -35.70 -14.10 -6.05
CA GLY A 175 -35.97 -15.52 -5.86
C GLY A 175 -36.25 -15.95 -4.43
N TYR A 176 -36.59 -15.02 -3.55
CA TYR A 176 -36.98 -15.37 -2.18
C TYR A 176 -38.37 -16.04 -2.12
N LYS A 177 -38.42 -17.14 -1.40
CA LYS A 177 -39.71 -17.87 -1.16
C LYS A 177 -40.50 -17.30 0.04
N ARG A 178 -39.83 -16.53 0.94
CA ARG A 178 -40.46 -15.88 2.09
C ARG A 178 -40.20 -14.39 2.07
N GLY A 179 -41.18 -13.58 2.45
CA GLY A 179 -41.12 -12.13 2.36
C GLY A 179 -41.36 -11.66 0.92
N LEU A 180 -40.77 -10.55 0.52
CA LEU A 180 -40.82 -10.06 -0.85
C LEU A 180 -40.01 -11.00 -1.77
N SER A 181 -40.40 -11.16 -3.03
CA SER A 181 -39.65 -11.97 -4.00
C SER A 181 -38.30 -11.37 -4.37
N LYS A 182 -38.18 -10.03 -4.32
CA LYS A 182 -36.93 -9.25 -4.38
C LYS A 182 -36.75 -8.54 -3.05
N GLN A 183 -35.59 -8.67 -2.42
CA GLN A 183 -35.31 -8.09 -1.11
C GLN A 183 -33.94 -7.39 -1.10
N CYS A 184 -33.83 -6.35 -0.27
CA CYS A 184 -32.53 -5.77 0.04
C CYS A 184 -31.70 -6.78 0.86
N SER A 185 -30.47 -7.10 0.40
CA SER A 185 -29.63 -8.10 1.05
C SER A 185 -28.16 -7.92 0.70
N LYS A 186 -27.41 -7.26 1.56
CA LYS A 186 -25.95 -7.12 1.45
C LYS A 186 -25.26 -8.48 1.53
N THR A 187 -25.60 -9.28 2.54
CA THR A 187 -24.94 -10.58 2.79
C THR A 187 -25.04 -11.50 1.59
N LYS A 188 -26.25 -11.65 1.00
CA LYS A 188 -26.44 -12.57 -0.14
C LYS A 188 -25.65 -12.15 -1.38
N ILE A 189 -25.41 -10.85 -1.55
CA ILE A 189 -24.69 -10.30 -2.71
C ILE A 189 -23.18 -10.42 -2.56
N PHE A 190 -22.65 -10.16 -1.35
CA PHE A 190 -21.20 -10.06 -1.13
C PHE A 190 -20.57 -11.28 -0.45
N GLN A 191 -21.38 -12.24 0.02
CA GLN A 191 -20.83 -13.42 0.70
C GLN A 191 -19.83 -14.18 -0.21
N GLY A 192 -18.56 -14.22 0.23
CA GLY A 192 -17.47 -14.88 -0.50
C GLY A 192 -17.04 -14.21 -1.81
N LYS A 193 -17.57 -13.03 -2.15
CA LYS A 193 -17.30 -12.37 -3.43
C LYS A 193 -16.47 -11.09 -3.31
N LEU A 194 -16.16 -10.62 -2.12
CA LEU A 194 -15.48 -9.33 -1.96
C LEU A 194 -14.06 -9.35 -2.53
N GLU A 195 -13.31 -10.42 -2.31
CA GLU A 195 -11.97 -10.58 -2.86
C GLU A 195 -11.99 -10.63 -4.39
N PHE A 196 -12.90 -11.43 -4.96
CA PHE A 196 -13.13 -11.48 -6.40
C PHE A 196 -13.44 -10.09 -6.98
N LEU A 197 -14.35 -9.34 -6.33
CA LEU A 197 -14.69 -7.98 -6.74
C LEU A 197 -13.46 -7.04 -6.70
N GLN A 198 -12.64 -7.15 -5.65
CA GLN A 198 -11.42 -6.35 -5.52
C GLN A 198 -10.41 -6.67 -6.63
N ASP A 199 -10.26 -7.94 -6.99
CA ASP A 199 -9.33 -8.39 -8.02
C ASP A 199 -9.77 -7.94 -9.42
N GLU A 200 -11.03 -8.10 -9.72
CA GLU A 200 -11.62 -7.68 -11.00
C GLU A 200 -11.52 -6.15 -11.19
N LEU A 201 -11.93 -5.38 -10.17
CA LEU A 201 -11.83 -3.92 -10.22
C LEU A 201 -10.38 -3.43 -10.29
N ARG A 202 -9.45 -4.16 -9.66
CA ARG A 202 -8.02 -3.85 -9.77
C ARG A 202 -7.49 -4.11 -11.18
N ALA A 203 -7.81 -5.27 -11.75
CA ALA A 203 -7.38 -5.61 -13.12
C ALA A 203 -7.92 -4.61 -14.13
N LYS A 204 -9.23 -4.31 -14.05
CA LYS A 204 -9.87 -3.30 -14.90
C LYS A 204 -9.34 -1.90 -14.65
N GLY A 205 -9.10 -1.55 -13.41
CA GLY A 205 -8.49 -0.28 -13.03
C GLY A 205 -7.10 -0.09 -13.67
N GLN A 206 -6.26 -1.13 -13.68
CA GLN A 206 -4.96 -1.07 -14.34
C GLN A 206 -5.06 -0.86 -15.85
N GLU A 207 -5.99 -1.55 -16.51
CA GLU A 207 -6.27 -1.37 -17.95
C GLU A 207 -6.65 0.07 -18.25
N ILE A 208 -7.56 0.64 -17.45
CA ILE A 208 -8.08 1.99 -17.65
C ILE A 208 -7.01 3.05 -17.30
N MET A 209 -6.20 2.83 -16.26
CA MET A 209 -5.06 3.68 -15.92
C MET A 209 -4.05 3.74 -17.08
N ARG A 210 -3.76 2.60 -17.72
CA ARG A 210 -2.90 2.56 -18.93
C ARG A 210 -3.48 3.36 -20.09
N LYS A 211 -4.79 3.37 -20.22
CA LYS A 211 -5.46 4.11 -21.30
C LYS A 211 -5.44 5.62 -21.12
N TYR A 212 -5.63 6.12 -19.90
CA TYR A 212 -5.87 7.53 -19.65
C TYR A 212 -4.72 8.25 -18.94
N VAL A 213 -3.92 7.56 -18.12
CA VAL A 213 -2.93 8.19 -17.23
C VAL A 213 -1.50 7.92 -17.68
N ASP A 214 -1.15 6.65 -17.88
CA ASP A 214 0.20 6.24 -18.25
C ASP A 214 0.14 4.86 -18.91
N LYS A 215 0.55 4.76 -20.18
CA LYS A 215 0.53 3.51 -20.97
C LYS A 215 1.29 2.34 -20.34
N ASP A 216 2.31 2.64 -19.55
CA ASP A 216 3.16 1.66 -18.86
C ASP A 216 2.77 1.48 -17.39
N PHE A 217 1.58 1.95 -17.00
CA PHE A 217 1.13 1.89 -15.62
C PHE A 217 0.94 0.45 -15.15
N GLU A 218 1.47 0.16 -13.96
CA GLU A 218 1.21 -1.08 -13.23
C GLU A 218 1.00 -0.77 -11.75
N TYR A 219 0.01 -1.41 -11.13
CA TYR A 219 -0.13 -1.39 -9.69
C TYR A 219 1.01 -2.17 -9.00
N ALA A 220 1.41 -1.73 -7.82
CA ALA A 220 2.29 -2.51 -6.95
C ALA A 220 1.63 -3.85 -6.59
N GLU A 221 2.43 -4.84 -6.21
CA GLU A 221 1.89 -6.13 -5.75
C GLU A 221 0.90 -5.95 -4.59
N LYS A 222 -0.12 -6.81 -4.53
CA LYS A 222 -1.05 -6.80 -3.41
C LYS A 222 -0.32 -7.05 -2.10
N THR A 223 -0.53 -6.19 -1.11
CA THR A 223 -0.12 -6.48 0.25
C THR A 223 -0.96 -7.63 0.80
N GLN A 224 -0.29 -8.66 1.32
CA GLN A 224 -0.98 -9.76 1.96
C GLN A 224 -1.42 -9.35 3.37
N GLY A 225 -2.65 -9.65 3.71
CA GLY A 225 -3.21 -9.41 5.02
C GLY A 225 -4.62 -8.79 4.95
N ARG A 226 -5.35 -8.89 6.07
CA ARG A 226 -6.68 -8.32 6.20
C ARG A 226 -6.58 -6.93 6.81
N ASN A 227 -7.20 -5.94 6.18
CA ASN A 227 -7.36 -4.62 6.79
C ASN A 227 -8.39 -4.67 7.91
N PHE A 228 -8.04 -4.05 9.04
CA PHE A 228 -8.93 -3.90 10.18
C PHE A 228 -9.65 -2.56 10.12
N ASP A 229 -10.86 -2.58 10.66
CA ASP A 229 -11.74 -1.41 10.69
C ASP A 229 -11.47 -0.56 11.95
N PHE A 230 -10.28 0.04 11.98
CA PHE A 230 -9.91 1.01 12.99
C PHE A 230 -10.21 2.43 12.52
N SER A 231 -10.44 3.32 13.49
CA SER A 231 -10.36 4.75 13.20
C SER A 231 -8.96 5.09 12.66
N LYS A 232 -8.88 6.07 11.76
CA LYS A 232 -7.60 6.51 11.17
C LYS A 232 -6.55 6.84 12.26
N SER A 233 -6.96 7.50 13.34
CA SER A 233 -6.08 7.83 14.46
C SER A 233 -5.50 6.57 15.12
N ARG A 234 -6.34 5.57 15.40
CA ARG A 234 -5.90 4.33 16.04
C ARG A 234 -4.97 3.50 15.14
N TYR A 235 -5.25 3.45 13.84
CA TYR A 235 -4.36 2.81 12.89
C TYR A 235 -2.98 3.48 12.86
N ILE A 236 -2.94 4.82 12.85
CA ILE A 236 -1.69 5.58 12.89
C ILE A 236 -0.91 5.30 14.18
N GLU A 237 -1.54 5.29 15.34
CA GLU A 237 -0.89 4.96 16.61
C GLU A 237 -0.22 3.57 16.58
N ILE A 238 -0.94 2.55 16.09
CA ILE A 238 -0.39 1.19 15.95
C ILE A 238 0.78 1.18 14.97
N TYR A 239 0.63 1.83 13.82
CA TYR A 239 1.69 1.93 12.81
C TYR A 239 2.96 2.57 13.39
N GLU A 240 2.84 3.73 14.02
CA GLU A 240 3.96 4.46 14.64
C GLU A 240 4.66 3.64 15.75
N SER A 241 3.92 2.84 16.51
CA SER A 241 4.47 2.03 17.60
C SER A 241 5.37 0.88 17.15
N ILE A 242 5.25 0.45 15.90
CA ILE A 242 5.96 -0.73 15.38
C ILE A 242 6.94 -0.44 14.25
N LYS A 243 6.78 0.69 13.55
CA LYS A 243 7.53 1.01 12.32
C LYS A 243 9.05 0.93 12.49
N ASP A 244 9.58 1.49 13.57
CA ASP A 244 11.04 1.56 13.78
C ASP A 244 11.64 0.16 14.01
N LYS A 245 10.98 -0.66 14.83
CA LYS A 245 11.40 -2.04 15.08
C LYS A 245 11.37 -2.91 13.82
N VAL A 246 10.35 -2.71 12.99
CA VAL A 246 10.23 -3.45 11.72
C VAL A 246 11.27 -2.97 10.73
N TYR A 247 11.55 -1.65 10.70
CA TYR A 247 12.58 -1.07 9.83
C TYR A 247 13.98 -1.60 10.18
N ASP A 248 14.39 -1.56 11.45
CA ASP A 248 15.70 -2.05 11.89
C ASP A 248 15.93 -3.52 11.54
N LYS A 249 14.87 -4.34 11.74
CA LYS A 249 14.93 -5.75 11.38
C LYS A 249 14.99 -5.95 9.85
N ALA A 250 14.25 -5.17 9.07
CA ALA A 250 14.31 -5.23 7.62
C ALA A 250 15.69 -4.84 7.08
N VAL A 251 16.33 -3.81 7.67
CA VAL A 251 17.70 -3.40 7.33
C VAL A 251 18.69 -4.54 7.58
N ALA A 252 18.62 -5.17 8.75
CA ALA A 252 19.52 -6.27 9.10
C ALA A 252 19.41 -7.46 8.13
N ASP A 253 18.17 -7.88 7.85
CA ASP A 253 17.90 -9.02 6.97
C ASP A 253 18.26 -8.71 5.51
N ALA A 254 17.99 -7.49 5.04
CA ALA A 254 18.34 -7.06 3.70
C ALA A 254 19.86 -7.00 3.47
N LYS A 255 20.61 -6.52 4.48
CA LYS A 255 22.08 -6.55 4.42
C LYS A 255 22.63 -7.96 4.31
N GLN A 256 22.09 -8.91 5.10
CA GLN A 256 22.51 -10.30 5.03
C GLN A 256 22.23 -10.94 3.68
N GLN A 257 21.06 -10.64 3.09
CA GLN A 257 20.69 -11.18 1.79
C GLN A 257 21.52 -10.57 0.66
N ALA A 258 21.73 -9.25 0.67
CA ALA A 258 22.51 -8.56 -0.34
C ALA A 258 23.98 -9.04 -0.39
N ILE A 259 24.57 -9.41 0.76
CA ILE A 259 25.92 -9.99 0.80
C ILE A 259 26.04 -11.29 0.00
N LYS A 260 24.97 -12.10 -0.05
CA LYS A 260 24.95 -13.41 -0.72
C LYS A 260 24.73 -13.30 -2.22
N ASP A 261 23.96 -12.32 -2.67
CA ASP A 261 23.36 -12.33 -4.02
C ASP A 261 24.07 -11.40 -5.01
N VAL A 262 25.01 -10.53 -4.55
CA VAL A 262 25.68 -9.59 -5.43
C VAL A 262 26.74 -10.26 -6.29
N LYS A 263 26.51 -10.25 -7.61
CA LYS A 263 27.46 -10.66 -8.64
C LYS A 263 27.86 -9.44 -9.48
N LEU A 264 29.17 -9.29 -9.74
CA LEU A 264 29.72 -8.21 -10.54
C LEU A 264 29.93 -8.64 -11.98
N THR A 265 29.45 -7.81 -12.91
CA THR A 265 29.81 -7.92 -14.32
C THR A 265 31.16 -7.25 -14.59
N GLN A 266 31.83 -7.57 -15.71
CA GLN A 266 33.07 -6.92 -16.07
C GLN A 266 32.88 -5.43 -16.36
N GLU A 267 31.76 -5.05 -16.99
CA GLU A 267 31.38 -3.66 -17.26
C GLU A 267 31.22 -2.83 -16.00
N GLU A 268 30.58 -3.40 -14.96
CA GLU A 268 30.43 -2.71 -13.65
C GLU A 268 31.78 -2.51 -12.96
N LYS A 269 32.71 -3.46 -13.08
CA LYS A 269 34.06 -3.35 -12.54
C LYS A 269 34.85 -2.25 -13.24
N ASP A 270 34.82 -2.25 -14.56
CA ASP A 270 35.55 -1.27 -15.39
C ASP A 270 35.04 0.16 -15.14
N LEU A 271 33.70 0.32 -15.01
CA LEU A 271 33.09 1.61 -14.68
C LEU A 271 33.55 2.10 -13.30
N ALA A 272 33.52 1.24 -12.28
CA ALA A 272 33.95 1.62 -10.93
C ALA A 272 35.44 1.95 -10.86
N VAL A 273 36.29 1.25 -11.62
CA VAL A 273 37.71 1.59 -11.73
C VAL A 273 37.88 3.00 -12.31
N ALA A 274 37.13 3.31 -13.40
CA ALA A 274 37.19 4.61 -14.04
C ALA A 274 36.74 5.75 -13.11
N GLU A 275 35.60 5.56 -12.41
CA GLU A 275 35.07 6.54 -11.45
C GLU A 275 36.04 6.79 -10.30
N ARG A 276 36.58 5.73 -9.69
CA ARG A 276 37.57 5.84 -8.60
C ARG A 276 38.90 6.44 -9.06
N ALA A 277 39.33 6.10 -10.28
CA ALA A 277 40.52 6.69 -10.85
C ALA A 277 40.39 8.20 -11.07
N ALA A 278 39.19 8.66 -11.51
CA ALA A 278 38.91 10.09 -11.66
C ALA A 278 38.88 10.83 -10.33
N GLU A 279 38.24 10.29 -9.30
CA GLU A 279 38.21 10.85 -7.95
C GLU A 279 39.64 10.96 -7.38
N TYR A 280 40.41 9.91 -7.55
CA TYR A 280 41.75 9.84 -7.00
C TYR A 280 42.74 10.76 -7.74
N LYS A 281 42.62 10.85 -9.06
CA LYS A 281 43.42 11.76 -9.88
C LYS A 281 43.29 13.23 -9.43
N ALA A 282 42.09 13.63 -9.02
CA ALA A 282 41.83 14.97 -8.48
C ALA A 282 42.55 15.22 -7.14
N THR A 283 42.94 14.17 -6.42
CA THR A 283 43.68 14.30 -5.15
C THR A 283 45.23 14.32 -5.32
N ILE A 284 45.74 14.06 -6.52
CA ILE A 284 47.14 14.02 -6.87
C ILE A 284 47.58 15.34 -7.59
N ASP A 285 46.75 16.38 -7.53
CA ASP A 285 47.18 17.67 -8.06
C ASP A 285 48.23 18.32 -7.14
N GLU A 286 49.06 19.17 -7.74
CA GLU A 286 50.17 19.80 -7.07
C GLU A 286 49.77 20.60 -5.82
N SER A 287 48.59 21.27 -5.89
CA SER A 287 48.08 22.05 -4.74
C SER A 287 47.67 21.16 -3.56
N THR A 288 47.08 19.99 -3.84
CA THR A 288 46.72 19.00 -2.80
C THR A 288 47.93 18.36 -2.18
N ILE A 289 48.95 18.03 -3.00
CA ILE A 289 50.23 17.49 -2.50
C ILE A 289 50.94 18.53 -1.62
N LEU A 290 50.98 19.78 -2.08
CA LEU A 290 51.56 20.88 -1.31
C LEU A 290 50.83 21.12 0.01
N ALA A 291 49.49 21.09 0.00
CA ALA A 291 48.69 21.24 1.21
C ALA A 291 48.95 20.13 2.24
N ARG A 292 49.10 18.87 1.79
CA ARG A 292 49.48 17.75 2.67
C ARG A 292 50.91 17.89 3.18
N TYR A 293 51.85 18.26 2.31
CA TYR A 293 53.23 18.50 2.69
C TYR A 293 53.33 19.58 3.78
N LYS A 294 52.60 20.70 3.62
CA LYS A 294 52.47 21.75 4.65
C LYS A 294 51.95 21.19 5.95
N GLN A 295 50.83 20.44 5.91
CA GLN A 295 50.21 19.87 7.10
C GLN A 295 51.15 18.91 7.86
N ASP A 296 51.84 18.03 7.14
CA ASP A 296 52.71 17.01 7.75
C ASP A 296 54.01 17.59 8.31
N LYS A 297 54.57 18.58 7.63
CA LYS A 297 55.86 19.15 8.01
C LYS A 297 55.77 20.37 8.94
N TYR A 298 54.67 21.15 8.84
CA TYR A 298 54.58 22.47 9.47
C TYR A 298 53.20 22.77 10.06
N SER A 299 52.46 21.77 10.52
CA SER A 299 51.08 21.91 11.07
C SER A 299 50.94 22.91 12.23
N GLU A 300 52.04 23.32 12.87
CA GLU A 300 52.03 24.27 13.99
C GLU A 300 52.21 25.75 13.54
N TYR A 301 52.39 26.03 12.24
CA TYR A 301 52.83 27.35 11.74
C TYR A 301 51.99 27.87 10.57
N ASP A 302 50.71 27.53 10.48
CA ASP A 302 49.82 27.80 9.34
C ASP A 302 49.54 29.29 9.04
N GLU A 303 49.89 30.24 9.96
CA GLU A 303 49.56 31.66 9.82
C GLU A 303 50.77 32.55 9.43
N ASP A 304 51.97 32.02 9.22
CA ASP A 304 53.18 32.78 8.95
C ASP A 304 53.51 32.79 7.45
N GLU A 305 53.33 33.95 6.76
CA GLU A 305 53.57 34.08 5.30
C GLU A 305 55.04 33.80 4.93
N GLU A 306 56.04 34.23 5.71
CA GLU A 306 57.45 33.94 5.42
C GLU A 306 57.76 32.44 5.55
N LEU A 307 57.07 31.76 6.42
CA LEU A 307 57.20 30.33 6.58
C LEU A 307 56.48 29.59 5.41
N GLN A 308 55.38 30.13 4.94
CA GLN A 308 54.68 29.55 3.77
C GLN A 308 55.53 29.63 2.50
N ASP A 309 56.23 30.75 2.27
CA ASP A 309 57.17 30.90 1.16
C ASP A 309 58.35 29.92 1.26
N ARG A 310 58.91 29.75 2.47
CA ARG A 310 59.94 28.73 2.68
C ARG A 310 59.44 27.28 2.48
N ILE A 311 58.23 26.99 2.90
CA ILE A 311 57.59 25.67 2.68
C ILE A 311 57.40 25.44 1.20
N PHE A 312 57.01 26.46 0.43
CA PHE A 312 56.83 26.38 -1.00
C PHE A 312 58.16 26.16 -1.74
N ASP A 313 59.24 26.90 -1.32
CA ASP A 313 60.59 26.69 -1.87
C ASP A 313 61.15 25.31 -1.51
N ASP A 314 60.90 24.83 -0.27
CA ASP A 314 61.27 23.52 0.18
C ASP A 314 60.54 22.42 -0.61
N TYR A 315 59.23 22.63 -0.88
CA TYR A 315 58.42 21.77 -1.72
C TYR A 315 58.99 21.68 -3.15
N LEU A 316 59.35 22.79 -3.77
CA LEU A 316 59.89 22.82 -5.15
C LEU A 316 61.26 22.16 -5.30
N ASN A 317 62.06 22.19 -4.20
CA ASN A 317 63.46 21.72 -4.20
C ASN A 317 63.68 20.37 -3.48
N ASN A 318 62.64 19.80 -2.91
CA ASN A 318 62.78 18.65 -2.01
C ASN A 318 62.51 17.32 -2.73
N LYS A 319 63.41 16.36 -2.59
CA LYS A 319 63.26 15.00 -3.08
C LYS A 319 62.16 14.19 -2.37
N ASP A 320 61.72 14.63 -1.20
CA ASP A 320 60.60 14.00 -0.49
C ASP A 320 59.27 14.11 -1.27
N LEU A 321 59.15 15.11 -2.16
CA LEU A 321 57.99 15.24 -3.06
C LEU A 321 57.85 14.06 -4.00
N ASP A 322 59.00 13.63 -4.60
CA ASP A 322 59.00 12.45 -5.47
C ASP A 322 58.54 11.20 -4.74
N TYR A 323 58.93 11.10 -3.46
CA TYR A 323 58.47 10.02 -2.61
C TYR A 323 56.96 10.10 -2.29
N GLU A 324 56.41 11.29 -2.02
CA GLU A 324 54.99 11.49 -1.80
C GLU A 324 54.17 11.19 -3.03
N VAL A 325 54.62 11.66 -4.21
CA VAL A 325 53.96 11.34 -5.51
C VAL A 325 54.02 9.85 -5.78
N GLN A 326 55.14 9.18 -5.51
CA GLN A 326 55.24 7.73 -5.64
C GLN A 326 54.31 6.99 -4.69
N ASN A 327 54.20 7.45 -3.44
CA ASN A 327 53.27 6.88 -2.48
C ASN A 327 51.80 7.03 -2.94
N GLN A 328 51.45 8.19 -3.49
CA GLN A 328 50.10 8.43 -4.03
C GLN A 328 49.81 7.52 -5.22
N ILE A 329 50.77 7.31 -6.11
CA ILE A 329 50.69 6.37 -7.24
C ILE A 329 50.50 4.92 -6.73
N LEU A 330 51.27 4.53 -5.72
CA LEU A 330 51.18 3.20 -5.10
C LEU A 330 49.81 2.99 -4.47
N LEU A 331 49.27 3.97 -3.73
CA LEU A 331 47.95 3.94 -3.16
C LEU A 331 46.87 3.84 -4.23
N PHE A 332 47.04 4.54 -5.36
CA PHE A 332 46.13 4.44 -6.49
C PHE A 332 46.11 3.04 -7.11
N GLU A 333 47.28 2.42 -7.31
CA GLU A 333 47.35 1.04 -7.80
C GLU A 333 46.74 0.04 -6.81
N GLN A 334 46.94 0.24 -5.49
CA GLN A 334 46.26 -0.55 -4.46
C GLN A 334 44.75 -0.35 -4.50
N MET A 335 44.25 0.87 -4.73
CA MET A 335 42.84 1.14 -4.88
C MET A 335 42.26 0.44 -6.13
N LYS A 336 43.01 0.44 -7.25
CA LYS A 336 42.60 -0.32 -8.43
C LYS A 336 42.46 -1.81 -8.12
N ALA A 337 43.45 -2.39 -7.42
CA ALA A 337 43.40 -3.80 -7.03
C ALA A 337 42.20 -4.11 -6.12
N ASN A 338 41.76 -3.15 -5.29
CA ASN A 338 40.64 -3.30 -4.37
C ASN A 338 39.30 -2.80 -4.94
N THR A 339 39.26 -2.30 -6.19
CA THR A 339 38.05 -1.69 -6.77
C THR A 339 36.90 -2.70 -6.88
N GLU A 340 37.21 -3.95 -7.17
CA GLU A 340 36.18 -5.00 -7.21
C GLU A 340 35.49 -5.18 -5.84
N LEU A 341 36.26 -5.17 -4.75
CA LEU A 341 35.71 -5.26 -3.40
C LEU A 341 34.89 -4.03 -3.07
N TYR A 342 35.40 -2.84 -3.40
CA TYR A 342 34.69 -1.59 -3.19
C TYR A 342 33.36 -1.56 -3.94
N LEU A 343 33.35 -1.87 -5.24
CA LEU A 343 32.13 -1.93 -6.05
C LEU A 343 31.15 -2.96 -5.49
N LYS A 344 31.63 -4.13 -5.14
CA LYS A 344 30.83 -5.19 -4.53
C LYS A 344 30.16 -4.71 -3.26
N ASP A 345 30.84 -3.93 -2.42
CA ASP A 345 30.27 -3.39 -1.21
C ASP A 345 29.24 -2.29 -1.49
N GLN A 346 29.48 -1.41 -2.48
CA GLN A 346 28.51 -0.40 -2.90
C GLN A 346 27.24 -1.05 -3.45
N LEU A 347 27.38 -2.09 -4.27
CA LEU A 347 26.25 -2.84 -4.82
C LEU A 347 25.49 -3.61 -3.71
N LYS A 348 26.17 -4.19 -2.74
CA LYS A 348 25.55 -4.79 -1.56
C LYS A 348 24.72 -3.79 -0.77
N ILE A 349 25.26 -2.57 -0.57
CA ILE A 349 24.56 -1.49 0.13
C ILE A 349 23.31 -1.06 -0.68
N ALA A 350 23.45 -0.87 -1.99
CA ALA A 350 22.33 -0.49 -2.85
C ALA A 350 21.23 -1.56 -2.87
N GLU A 351 21.61 -2.82 -2.98
CA GLU A 351 20.64 -3.94 -2.97
C GLU A 351 20.00 -4.11 -1.58
N ALA A 352 20.78 -3.95 -0.50
CA ALA A 352 20.27 -3.96 0.86
C ALA A 352 19.24 -2.85 1.09
N ARG A 353 19.47 -1.63 0.56
CA ARG A 353 18.50 -0.52 0.66
C ARG A 353 17.16 -0.87 -0.02
N LYS A 354 17.21 -1.47 -1.22
CA LYS A 354 15.99 -1.89 -1.94
C LYS A 354 15.24 -3.00 -1.21
N LEU A 355 15.97 -4.02 -0.75
CA LEU A 355 15.41 -5.12 0.02
C LEU A 355 14.83 -4.64 1.34
N THR A 356 15.51 -3.70 2.02
CA THR A 356 15.01 -3.07 3.25
C THR A 356 13.64 -2.46 3.03
N GLN A 357 13.50 -1.66 1.98
CA GLN A 357 12.24 -0.97 1.69
C GLN A 357 11.11 -1.97 1.43
N ARG A 358 11.36 -3.01 0.62
CA ARG A 358 10.39 -4.06 0.34
C ARG A 358 9.99 -4.81 1.62
N LEU A 359 10.96 -5.31 2.38
CA LEU A 359 10.73 -6.07 3.61
C LEU A 359 10.07 -5.21 4.69
N TYR A 360 10.41 -3.92 4.76
CA TYR A 360 9.77 -2.99 5.69
C TYR A 360 8.29 -2.84 5.40
N LEU A 361 7.91 -2.61 4.13
CA LEU A 361 6.50 -2.47 3.75
C LEU A 361 5.69 -3.75 4.02
N GLU A 362 6.22 -4.91 3.61
CA GLU A 362 5.57 -6.21 3.84
C GLU A 362 5.38 -6.48 5.33
N ARG A 363 6.44 -6.35 6.12
CA ARG A 363 6.44 -6.69 7.55
C ARG A 363 5.68 -5.68 8.40
N THR A 364 5.71 -4.41 8.03
CA THR A 364 4.92 -3.38 8.73
C THR A 364 3.45 -3.66 8.55
N SER A 365 2.99 -3.97 7.34
CA SER A 365 1.61 -4.35 7.09
C SER A 365 1.19 -5.59 7.91
N GLU A 366 2.02 -6.64 7.92
CA GLU A 366 1.76 -7.84 8.72
C GLU A 366 1.70 -7.55 10.22
N ALA A 367 2.65 -6.76 10.74
CA ALA A 367 2.72 -6.44 12.15
C ALA A 367 1.59 -5.53 12.62
N VAL A 368 1.18 -4.55 11.80
CA VAL A 368 0.01 -3.70 12.08
C VAL A 368 -1.24 -4.56 12.11
N ASN A 369 -1.44 -5.43 11.11
CA ASN A 369 -2.58 -6.33 11.07
C ASN A 369 -2.65 -7.23 12.30
N LEU A 370 -1.52 -7.81 12.74
CA LEU A 370 -1.47 -8.64 13.92
C LEU A 370 -1.81 -7.86 15.20
N ASN A 371 -1.22 -6.67 15.38
CA ASN A 371 -1.52 -5.85 16.56
C ASN A 371 -2.97 -5.40 16.57
N CYS A 372 -3.52 -5.06 15.40
CA CYS A 372 -4.95 -4.78 15.27
C CYS A 372 -5.82 -5.98 15.67
N TYR A 373 -5.41 -7.21 15.33
CA TYR A 373 -6.10 -8.43 15.76
C TYR A 373 -6.07 -8.59 17.29
N ILE A 374 -4.89 -8.44 17.88
CA ILE A 374 -4.71 -8.56 19.33
C ILE A 374 -5.61 -7.56 20.06
N GLU A 375 -5.67 -6.32 19.58
CA GLU A 375 -6.49 -5.27 20.21
C GLU A 375 -8.00 -5.45 20.06
N THR A 376 -8.44 -6.03 18.92
CA THR A 376 -9.88 -6.35 18.75
C THR A 376 -10.32 -7.57 19.55
N SER A 377 -9.38 -8.39 20.01
CA SER A 377 -9.61 -9.63 20.74
C SER A 377 -9.39 -9.38 22.23
N LYS A 378 -10.30 -8.63 22.90
CA LYS A 378 -10.20 -8.28 24.32
C LYS A 378 -10.24 -9.49 25.26
N SER A 379 -10.76 -10.62 24.80
CA SER A 379 -10.64 -11.91 25.49
C SER A 379 -10.70 -13.07 24.49
N LEU A 380 -10.12 -14.22 24.85
CA LEU A 380 -10.26 -15.45 24.06
C LEU A 380 -11.71 -15.88 23.86
N LYS A 381 -12.62 -15.46 24.75
CA LYS A 381 -14.06 -15.74 24.67
C LYS A 381 -14.77 -14.91 23.59
N ASP A 382 -14.18 -13.78 23.19
CA ASP A 382 -14.75 -12.90 22.15
C ASP A 382 -14.24 -13.28 20.74
N LEU A 383 -13.38 -14.28 20.64
CA LEU A 383 -12.89 -14.80 19.37
C LEU A 383 -14.00 -15.64 18.72
N THR A 384 -14.59 -15.11 17.67
CA THR A 384 -15.46 -15.90 16.78
C THR A 384 -14.65 -16.99 16.07
N SER A 385 -15.29 -18.07 15.62
CA SER A 385 -14.66 -19.12 14.83
C SER A 385 -13.87 -18.55 13.65
N GLU A 386 -14.42 -17.54 12.96
CA GLU A 386 -13.79 -16.81 11.85
C GLU A 386 -12.46 -16.13 12.27
N LYS A 387 -12.41 -15.54 13.45
CA LYS A 387 -11.17 -14.91 13.96
C LYS A 387 -10.11 -15.95 14.33
N LEU A 388 -10.53 -17.09 14.88
CA LEU A 388 -9.64 -18.20 15.17
C LEU A 388 -9.05 -18.81 13.89
N ASP A 389 -9.85 -18.96 12.84
CA ASP A 389 -9.41 -19.47 11.56
C ASP A 389 -8.36 -18.54 10.91
N ILE A 390 -8.55 -17.22 11.00
CA ILE A 390 -7.59 -16.24 10.49
C ILE A 390 -6.26 -16.28 11.27
N ILE A 391 -6.29 -16.42 12.60
CA ILE A 391 -5.09 -16.58 13.42
C ILE A 391 -4.37 -17.89 13.05
N LYS A 392 -5.11 -18.96 12.85
CA LYS A 392 -4.58 -20.24 12.42
C LYS A 392 -3.88 -20.15 11.06
N GLU A 393 -4.53 -19.58 10.05
CA GLU A 393 -3.94 -19.34 8.73
C GLU A 393 -2.67 -18.49 8.79
N TRP A 394 -2.67 -17.46 9.66
CA TRP A 394 -1.50 -16.62 9.86
C TRP A 394 -0.33 -17.40 10.48
N ILE A 395 -0.59 -18.21 11.52
CA ILE A 395 0.42 -19.08 12.15
C ILE A 395 0.97 -20.09 11.14
N GLU A 396 0.11 -20.75 10.37
CA GLU A 396 0.50 -21.71 9.35
C GLU A 396 1.40 -21.07 8.28
N ARG A 397 1.05 -19.86 7.83
CA ARG A 397 1.87 -19.09 6.88
C ARG A 397 3.24 -18.74 7.45
N LYS A 398 3.30 -18.30 8.72
CA LYS A 398 4.58 -17.99 9.39
C LYS A 398 5.45 -19.23 9.56
N ILE A 399 4.89 -20.38 9.93
CA ILE A 399 5.59 -21.65 10.02
C ILE A 399 6.13 -22.06 8.64
N LYS A 400 5.30 -21.98 7.59
CA LYS A 400 5.71 -22.30 6.22
C LYS A 400 6.87 -21.42 5.73
N ASN A 401 6.82 -20.13 6.05
CA ASN A 401 7.90 -19.20 5.70
C ASN A 401 9.20 -19.48 6.46
N ILE A 402 9.12 -19.82 7.76
CA ILE A 402 10.27 -20.22 8.57
C ILE A 402 10.88 -21.52 8.01
N VAL A 403 10.07 -22.53 7.75
CA VAL A 403 10.53 -23.81 7.17
C VAL A 403 11.17 -23.59 5.80
N LYS A 404 10.58 -22.75 4.95
CA LYS A 404 11.16 -22.40 3.64
C LYS A 404 12.50 -21.69 3.77
N SER A 405 12.62 -20.75 4.73
CA SER A 405 13.88 -20.05 5.00
C SER A 405 14.95 -21.00 5.56
N LEU A 406 14.58 -21.93 6.45
CA LEU A 406 15.48 -22.96 6.96
C LEU A 406 15.92 -23.93 5.85
N ALA A 407 14.99 -24.39 5.01
CA ALA A 407 15.29 -25.25 3.87
C ALA A 407 16.27 -24.59 2.90
N GLN A 408 16.11 -23.30 2.62
CA GLN A 408 17.03 -22.52 1.80
C GLN A 408 18.40 -22.37 2.49
N ALA A 409 18.43 -22.10 3.80
CA ALA A 409 19.66 -21.92 4.56
C ALA A 409 20.50 -23.22 4.63
N PHE A 410 19.86 -24.36 4.67
CA PHE A 410 20.51 -25.67 4.71
C PHE A 410 20.63 -26.37 3.34
N ASN A 411 20.26 -25.69 2.24
CA ASN A 411 20.28 -26.22 0.89
C ASN A 411 19.51 -27.55 0.72
N ILE A 412 18.46 -27.71 1.52
CA ILE A 412 17.57 -28.88 1.51
C ILE A 412 16.43 -28.58 0.54
N LYS A 413 16.22 -29.44 -0.48
CA LYS A 413 14.98 -29.42 -1.27
C LYS A 413 13.82 -29.83 -0.35
N ALA A 414 13.03 -28.88 0.08
CA ALA A 414 11.78 -29.17 0.77
C ALA A 414 10.71 -29.45 -0.28
N ASP A 415 10.51 -30.71 -0.62
CA ASP A 415 9.30 -31.15 -1.31
C ASP A 415 8.15 -31.05 -0.30
N PHE A 416 7.35 -30.00 -0.43
CA PHE A 416 6.10 -29.87 0.29
C PHE A 416 5.03 -30.72 -0.39
N GLU A 417 5.08 -32.04 -0.20
CA GLU A 417 3.87 -32.85 -0.28
C GLU A 417 2.93 -32.39 0.84
N GLU A 418 1.69 -32.12 0.47
CA GLU A 418 0.61 -31.82 1.41
C GLU A 418 0.50 -32.95 2.46
N ASN A 419 1.11 -32.72 3.61
CA ASN A 419 1.09 -33.68 4.68
C ASN A 419 -0.26 -33.66 5.39
N LYS A 420 -1.23 -34.43 4.91
CA LYS A 420 -2.52 -34.74 5.55
C LYS A 420 -2.38 -35.25 7.01
N THR A 421 -1.18 -35.42 7.49
CA THR A 421 -0.87 -35.95 8.83
C THR A 421 -1.00 -34.90 9.92
N ILE A 422 -0.87 -33.62 9.61
CA ILE A 422 -1.02 -32.54 10.60
C ILE A 422 -2.49 -32.30 10.96
N GLU A 423 -3.43 -32.47 10.04
CA GLU A 423 -4.87 -32.39 10.32
C GLU A 423 -5.38 -33.48 11.28
N LYS A 424 -4.77 -34.68 11.32
CA LYS A 424 -5.19 -35.75 12.20
C LYS A 424 -4.84 -35.51 13.67
N ASN A 425 -3.74 -34.83 13.95
CA ASN A 425 -3.29 -34.61 15.33
C ASN A 425 -4.05 -33.47 16.05
N TRP A 426 -4.66 -32.52 15.30
CA TRP A 426 -5.44 -31.42 15.89
C TRP A 426 -6.91 -31.79 16.20
N ARG A 427 -7.44 -32.87 15.59
CA ARG A 427 -8.78 -33.37 15.90
C ARG A 427 -8.86 -34.16 17.22
N ASN A 428 -7.72 -34.53 17.81
CA ASN A 428 -7.67 -35.27 19.06
C ASN A 428 -7.39 -34.41 20.31
N VAL A 429 -7.36 -33.07 20.16
CA VAL A 429 -7.25 -32.12 21.27
C VAL A 429 -8.55 -31.29 21.33
N ARG A 430 -9.65 -31.98 21.56
CA ARG A 430 -10.93 -31.42 22.00
C ARG A 430 -11.36 -32.04 23.30
#